data_b5e093dd3e80534895b61f78bd0069e0
#
_entry.id   b5e093dd3e80534895b61f78bd0069e0
#
_cell.length_a   1.000
_cell.length_b   1.000
_cell.length_c   1.000
_cell.angle_alpha   90.00
_cell.angle_beta   90.00
_cell.angle_gamma   90.00
#
_symmetry.space_group_name_H-M   'P 1'
#
loop_
_entity.id
_entity.type
_entity.pdbx_description
1 polymer ?
#
loop_
_entity_poly.entity_id
_entity_poly.type
_entity_poly.pdbx_seq_one_letter_code
_entity_poly.pdbx_strand_id
1 'polypeptide(L)'
;AALMRVRITDGVIERRWDLPPSPRGHTLGDLAVGSGGDVFLTDSGDPVLYRLRAGADTLEPLRHPLFRSLQGVAPATAGDVVFVADYSHGLLRVDLRSREVHRIADAPNSTSLGIDGISWDGRAIIAVQNGVAPARIMRYVLDASGRNITSAEVPDRNSTVADEPTIGTMADGAFVYVANSQWEKYDG
;
A
#
# COMPACT_ATOMS: atom_id res chain seq x y z
N ALA A 1 14.57 -11.11 -4.84
CA ALA A 1 13.75 -10.54 -3.76
C ALA A 1 13.00 -11.65 -3.04
N ALA A 2 12.62 -11.45 -1.78
CA ALA A 2 11.92 -12.44 -0.97
C ALA A 2 11.05 -11.78 0.11
N LEU A 3 9.95 -12.44 0.46
CA LEU A 3 9.20 -12.21 1.69
C LEU A 3 9.78 -13.11 2.78
N MET A 4 9.95 -12.59 3.99
CA MET A 4 10.48 -13.34 5.11
C MET A 4 9.60 -13.19 6.35
N ARG A 5 9.42 -14.29 7.10
CA ARG A 5 8.89 -14.27 8.46
C ARG A 5 10.03 -14.35 9.44
N VAL A 6 10.12 -13.32 10.28
CA VAL A 6 11.20 -13.18 11.27
C VAL A 6 10.58 -13.22 12.66
N ARG A 7 11.18 -13.97 13.57
CA ARG A 7 10.78 -13.96 14.98
C ARG A 7 11.33 -12.71 15.66
N ILE A 8 10.45 -11.89 16.21
CA ILE A 8 10.81 -10.57 16.75
C ILE A 8 11.76 -10.69 17.96
N THR A 9 11.64 -11.77 18.75
CA THR A 9 12.40 -11.92 20.02
C THR A 9 13.90 -12.14 19.83
N ASP A 10 14.33 -12.73 18.72
CA ASP A 10 15.72 -13.13 18.48
C ASP A 10 16.20 -12.89 17.04
N GLY A 11 15.35 -12.37 16.17
CA GLY A 11 15.69 -12.07 14.77
C GLY A 11 15.82 -13.30 13.87
N VAL A 12 15.45 -14.50 14.34
CA VAL A 12 15.57 -15.73 13.53
C VAL A 12 14.59 -15.70 12.37
N ILE A 13 15.10 -15.93 11.15
CA ILE A 13 14.27 -16.14 9.97
C ILE A 13 13.62 -17.52 10.07
N GLU A 14 12.32 -17.55 10.36
CA GLU A 14 11.56 -18.80 10.47
C GLU A 14 11.15 -19.34 9.11
N ARG A 15 10.89 -18.45 8.15
CA ARG A 15 10.48 -18.82 6.80
C ARG A 15 10.86 -17.76 5.78
N ARG A 16 11.11 -18.22 4.56
CA ARG A 16 11.42 -17.39 3.40
C ARG A 16 10.61 -17.87 2.20
N TRP A 17 10.01 -16.91 1.47
CA TRP A 17 9.34 -17.13 0.20
C TRP A 17 10.05 -16.30 -0.85
N ASP A 18 10.74 -16.95 -1.76
CA ASP A 18 11.39 -16.25 -2.87
C ASP A 18 10.37 -15.85 -3.93
N LEU A 19 10.50 -14.64 -4.45
CA LEU A 19 9.72 -14.20 -5.58
C LEU A 19 10.23 -14.88 -6.87
N PRO A 20 9.31 -15.16 -7.84
CA PRO A 20 9.71 -15.73 -9.11
C PRO A 20 10.65 -14.77 -9.86
N PRO A 21 11.60 -15.25 -10.66
CA PRO A 21 12.47 -14.38 -11.44
C PRO A 21 11.67 -13.42 -12.34
N SER A 22 12.09 -12.17 -12.39
CA SER A 22 11.54 -11.16 -13.29
C SER A 22 12.62 -10.53 -14.16
N PRO A 23 12.39 -10.40 -15.50
CA PRO A 23 13.31 -9.68 -16.38
C PRO A 23 13.49 -8.20 -16.04
N ARG A 24 12.52 -7.62 -15.32
CA ARG A 24 12.55 -6.22 -14.87
C ARG A 24 13.21 -6.03 -13.51
N GLY A 25 13.56 -7.12 -12.83
CA GLY A 25 13.93 -7.07 -11.43
C GLY A 25 12.70 -6.86 -10.53
N HIS A 26 12.94 -6.69 -9.24
CA HIS A 26 11.92 -6.45 -8.23
C HIS A 26 12.26 -5.17 -7.46
N THR A 27 11.25 -4.32 -7.28
CA THR A 27 11.29 -3.18 -6.36
C THR A 27 10.06 -3.31 -5.47
N LEU A 28 10.26 -3.92 -4.31
CA LEU A 28 9.17 -4.16 -3.36
C LEU A 28 8.78 -2.83 -2.70
N GLY A 29 7.50 -2.49 -2.76
CA GLY A 29 6.95 -1.25 -2.24
C GLY A 29 6.55 -1.38 -0.78
N ASP A 30 5.48 -2.10 -0.53
CA ASP A 30 4.86 -2.19 0.79
C ASP A 30 4.33 -3.60 1.05
N LEU A 31 4.05 -3.89 2.32
CA LEU A 31 3.40 -5.13 2.71
C LEU A 31 2.35 -4.85 3.79
N ALA A 32 1.22 -5.57 3.73
CA ALA A 32 0.20 -5.53 4.75
C ALA A 32 -0.34 -6.91 5.08
N VAL A 33 -0.78 -7.09 6.31
CA VAL A 33 -1.42 -8.33 6.79
C VAL A 33 -2.91 -8.09 6.96
N GLY A 34 -3.73 -8.87 6.26
CA GLY A 34 -5.19 -8.83 6.40
C GLY A 34 -5.68 -9.50 7.69
N SER A 35 -6.93 -9.22 8.07
CA SER A 35 -7.57 -9.75 9.28
C SER A 35 -7.61 -11.28 9.34
N GLY A 36 -7.59 -11.96 8.18
CA GLY A 36 -7.53 -13.44 8.06
C GLY A 36 -6.11 -14.01 8.09
N GLY A 37 -5.08 -13.17 8.24
CA GLY A 37 -3.67 -13.59 8.25
C GLY A 37 -3.04 -13.72 6.86
N ASP A 38 -3.74 -13.37 5.80
CA ASP A 38 -3.15 -13.25 4.46
C ASP A 38 -2.18 -12.08 4.41
N VAL A 39 -1.06 -12.26 3.74
CA VAL A 39 -0.07 -11.19 3.52
C VAL A 39 -0.15 -10.72 2.07
N PHE A 40 -0.19 -9.41 1.89
CA PHE A 40 -0.16 -8.77 0.59
C PHE A 40 1.14 -8.00 0.42
N LEU A 41 1.72 -8.04 -0.77
CA LEU A 41 3.01 -7.43 -1.08
C LEU A 41 2.94 -6.79 -2.45
N THR A 42 3.32 -5.53 -2.56
CA THR A 42 3.40 -4.81 -3.83
C THR A 42 4.81 -4.84 -4.41
N ASP A 43 4.88 -4.92 -5.73
CA ASP A 43 6.12 -4.83 -6.49
C ASP A 43 5.93 -3.80 -7.62
N SER A 44 6.75 -2.76 -7.64
CA SER A 44 6.71 -1.71 -8.66
C SER A 44 7.70 -1.95 -9.81
N GLY A 45 8.76 -2.70 -9.58
CA GLY A 45 9.73 -3.06 -10.61
C GLY A 45 9.12 -3.97 -11.68
N ASP A 46 8.39 -4.98 -11.25
CA ASP A 46 7.53 -5.83 -12.07
C ASP A 46 6.10 -5.73 -11.52
N PRO A 47 5.24 -4.84 -12.06
CA PRO A 47 3.99 -4.45 -11.41
C PRO A 47 3.07 -5.62 -11.09
N VAL A 48 3.18 -6.15 -9.87
CA VAL A 48 2.46 -7.32 -9.36
C VAL A 48 2.01 -7.05 -7.93
N LEU A 49 0.78 -7.43 -7.63
CA LEU A 49 0.31 -7.63 -6.26
C LEU A 49 0.46 -9.12 -5.93
N TYR A 50 1.29 -9.46 -4.98
CA TYR A 50 1.40 -10.82 -4.46
C TYR A 50 0.50 -11.01 -3.24
N ARG A 51 -0.11 -12.18 -3.14
CA ARG A 51 -0.85 -12.65 -1.96
C ARG A 51 -0.20 -13.92 -1.44
N LEU A 52 0.14 -13.96 -0.17
CA LEU A 52 0.43 -15.18 0.57
C LEU A 52 -0.78 -15.47 1.45
N ARG A 53 -1.52 -16.53 1.14
CA ARG A 53 -2.64 -16.94 2.00
C ARG A 53 -2.13 -17.42 3.35
N ALA A 54 -2.92 -17.22 4.39
CA ALA A 54 -2.62 -17.75 5.73
C ALA A 54 -2.31 -19.25 5.67
N GLY A 55 -1.13 -19.63 6.15
CA GLY A 55 -0.67 -21.03 6.14
C GLY A 55 -0.19 -21.58 4.80
N ALA A 56 -0.22 -20.80 3.72
CA ALA A 56 0.25 -21.25 2.41
C ALA A 56 1.78 -21.23 2.28
N ASP A 57 2.27 -21.96 1.30
CA ASP A 57 3.69 -22.13 0.99
C ASP A 57 4.14 -21.31 -0.22
N THR A 58 3.19 -20.74 -0.96
CA THR A 58 3.45 -20.06 -2.22
C THR A 58 2.79 -18.70 -2.29
N LEU A 59 3.49 -17.74 -2.90
CA LEU A 59 2.97 -16.43 -3.26
C LEU A 59 2.11 -16.54 -4.52
N GLU A 60 0.89 -16.05 -4.46
CA GLU A 60 -0.04 -15.96 -5.60
C GLU A 60 0.12 -14.61 -6.28
N PRO A 61 0.62 -14.53 -7.54
CA PRO A 61 0.71 -13.27 -8.24
C PRO A 61 -0.64 -12.86 -8.83
N LEU A 62 -0.96 -11.57 -8.72
CA LEU A 62 -2.02 -10.91 -9.45
C LEU A 62 -1.41 -9.82 -10.31
N ARG A 63 -1.61 -9.93 -11.64
CA ARG A 63 -1.20 -8.94 -12.63
C ARG A 63 -2.45 -8.32 -13.26
N HIS A 64 -2.39 -7.02 -13.50
CA HIS A 64 -3.50 -6.33 -14.15
C HIS A 64 -2.99 -5.16 -15.01
N PRO A 65 -3.64 -4.82 -16.14
CA PRO A 65 -3.21 -3.71 -16.99
C PRO A 65 -3.21 -2.32 -16.32
N LEU A 66 -3.95 -2.14 -15.22
CA LEU A 66 -3.92 -0.90 -14.43
C LEU A 66 -2.70 -0.79 -13.51
N PHE A 67 -1.96 -1.86 -13.29
CA PHE A 67 -0.77 -1.82 -12.44
C PHE A 67 0.40 -1.23 -13.21
N ARG A 68 1.01 -0.16 -12.68
CA ARG A 68 2.15 0.54 -13.27
C ARG A 68 3.27 0.80 -12.28
N SER A 69 2.94 1.38 -11.13
CA SER A 69 3.89 1.76 -10.10
C SER A 69 3.25 1.52 -8.72
N LEU A 70 3.09 0.23 -8.38
CA LEU A 70 2.44 -0.17 -7.14
C LEU A 70 3.31 0.21 -5.94
N GLN A 71 2.70 0.87 -4.96
CA GLN A 71 3.33 1.31 -3.71
C GLN A 71 2.56 0.73 -2.52
N GLY A 72 1.84 1.55 -1.76
CA GLY A 72 1.12 1.14 -0.56
C GLY A 72 0.02 0.11 -0.81
N VAL A 73 -0.23 -0.73 0.19
CA VAL A 73 -1.28 -1.76 0.15
C VAL A 73 -2.04 -1.80 1.46
N ALA A 74 -3.38 -1.83 1.41
CA ALA A 74 -4.25 -1.87 2.58
C ALA A 74 -5.41 -2.84 2.40
N PRO A 75 -5.40 -4.01 3.07
CA PRO A 75 -6.54 -4.92 3.08
C PRO A 75 -7.76 -4.30 3.78
N ALA A 76 -8.93 -4.39 3.16
CA ALA A 76 -10.17 -4.04 3.82
C ALA A 76 -10.51 -5.03 4.94
N THR A 77 -11.20 -4.57 5.98
CA THR A 77 -11.53 -5.38 7.17
C THR A 77 -12.33 -6.65 6.83
N ALA A 78 -13.19 -6.60 5.80
CA ALA A 78 -14.00 -7.74 5.36
C ALA A 78 -13.19 -8.84 4.64
N GLY A 79 -11.93 -8.59 4.30
CA GLY A 79 -11.03 -9.61 3.75
C GLY A 79 -11.18 -9.94 2.27
N ASP A 80 -12.22 -9.46 1.59
CA ASP A 80 -12.47 -9.75 0.16
C ASP A 80 -11.91 -8.67 -0.78
N VAL A 81 -11.46 -7.55 -0.24
CA VAL A 81 -10.98 -6.39 -0.99
C VAL A 81 -9.62 -5.95 -0.47
N VAL A 82 -8.75 -5.57 -1.39
CA VAL A 82 -7.49 -4.90 -1.08
C VAL A 82 -7.44 -3.58 -1.84
N PHE A 83 -7.10 -2.51 -1.13
CA PHE A 83 -6.79 -1.23 -1.73
C PHE A 83 -5.28 -1.18 -2.03
N VAL A 84 -4.93 -0.60 -3.16
CA VAL A 84 -3.53 -0.46 -3.59
C VAL A 84 -3.32 0.97 -4.09
N ALA A 85 -2.26 1.60 -3.66
CA ALA A 85 -1.80 2.84 -4.24
C ALA A 85 -0.93 2.53 -5.45
N ASP A 86 -1.33 3.01 -6.62
CA ASP A 86 -0.47 3.09 -7.79
C ASP A 86 -0.04 4.55 -7.95
N TYR A 87 1.26 4.81 -7.83
CA TYR A 87 1.80 6.18 -7.80
C TYR A 87 1.38 7.02 -9.00
N SER A 88 1.25 6.39 -10.17
CA SER A 88 0.91 7.03 -11.45
C SER A 88 -0.58 6.96 -11.79
N HIS A 89 -1.34 6.02 -11.24
CA HIS A 89 -2.75 5.82 -11.57
C HIS A 89 -3.71 6.14 -10.42
N GLY A 90 -3.20 6.40 -9.21
CA GLY A 90 -4.00 6.69 -8.03
C GLY A 90 -4.45 5.43 -7.29
N LEU A 91 -5.53 5.54 -6.53
CA LEU A 91 -6.02 4.44 -5.72
C LEU A 91 -6.77 3.41 -6.57
N LEU A 92 -6.45 2.15 -6.34
CA LEU A 92 -7.06 0.98 -6.97
C LEU A 92 -7.77 0.12 -5.92
N ARG A 93 -8.94 -0.40 -6.29
CA ARG A 93 -9.67 -1.42 -5.54
C ARG A 93 -9.52 -2.77 -6.25
N VAL A 94 -9.00 -3.75 -5.55
CA VAL A 94 -8.82 -5.12 -6.03
C VAL A 94 -9.83 -6.01 -5.34
N ASP A 95 -10.69 -6.68 -6.09
CA ASP A 95 -11.55 -7.73 -5.60
C ASP A 95 -10.79 -9.07 -5.65
N LEU A 96 -10.61 -9.71 -4.51
CA LEU A 96 -9.81 -10.93 -4.38
C LEU A 96 -10.51 -12.19 -4.89
N ARG A 97 -11.86 -12.15 -5.01
CA ARG A 97 -12.64 -13.29 -5.52
C ARG A 97 -12.71 -13.29 -7.05
N SER A 98 -13.16 -12.16 -7.62
CA SER A 98 -13.29 -12.02 -9.09
C SER A 98 -11.94 -11.70 -9.75
N ARG A 99 -10.94 -11.23 -9.01
CA ARG A 99 -9.65 -10.69 -9.47
C ARG A 99 -9.80 -9.41 -10.32
N GLU A 100 -10.96 -8.77 -10.24
CA GLU A 100 -11.19 -7.49 -10.89
C GLU A 100 -10.45 -6.36 -10.18
N VAL A 101 -9.93 -5.43 -10.97
CA VAL A 101 -9.26 -4.23 -10.48
C VAL A 101 -9.97 -3.01 -11.06
N HIS A 102 -10.33 -2.07 -10.19
CA HIS A 102 -10.97 -0.82 -10.58
C HIS A 102 -10.18 0.36 -10.02
N ARG A 103 -9.99 1.40 -10.83
CA ARG A 103 -9.55 2.68 -10.31
C ARG A 103 -10.67 3.29 -9.47
N ILE A 104 -10.34 3.76 -8.27
CA ILE A 104 -11.27 4.49 -7.41
C ILE A 104 -11.38 5.91 -7.97
N ALA A 105 -12.62 6.37 -8.20
CA ALA A 105 -12.84 7.71 -8.73
C ALA A 105 -12.53 8.76 -7.66
N ASP A 106 -11.75 9.77 -8.04
CA ASP A 106 -11.39 10.88 -7.15
C ASP A 106 -12.62 11.76 -6.85
N ALA A 107 -12.68 12.34 -5.65
CA ALA A 107 -13.67 13.38 -5.34
C ALA A 107 -13.34 14.67 -6.12
N PRO A 108 -14.34 15.55 -6.35
CA PRO A 108 -14.08 16.85 -6.96
C PRO A 108 -12.96 17.62 -6.23
N ASN A 109 -12.08 18.25 -6.98
CA ASN A 109 -10.94 19.02 -6.48
C ASN A 109 -9.94 18.21 -5.63
N SER A 110 -9.91 16.90 -5.77
CA SER A 110 -8.91 16.04 -5.14
C SER A 110 -8.17 15.19 -6.17
N THR A 111 -7.06 14.59 -5.75
CA THR A 111 -6.32 13.61 -6.55
C THR A 111 -5.72 12.55 -5.65
N SER A 112 -5.77 11.31 -6.12
CA SER A 112 -5.09 10.17 -5.50
C SER A 112 -3.78 9.78 -6.22
N LEU A 113 -3.27 10.63 -7.10
CA LEU A 113 -1.94 10.43 -7.73
C LEU A 113 -0.82 10.74 -6.73
N GLY A 114 0.33 10.10 -6.89
CA GLY A 114 1.52 10.35 -6.09
C GLY A 114 1.38 9.90 -4.63
N ILE A 115 0.57 8.87 -4.38
CA ILE A 115 0.46 8.22 -3.07
C ILE A 115 1.52 7.13 -2.96
N ASP A 116 2.26 7.16 -1.87
CA ASP A 116 3.23 6.17 -1.47
C ASP A 116 2.57 5.14 -0.53
N GLY A 117 2.59 5.34 0.78
CA GLY A 117 1.97 4.44 1.75
C GLY A 117 0.48 4.65 1.95
N ILE A 118 -0.26 3.59 2.24
CA ILE A 118 -1.68 3.64 2.60
C ILE A 118 -2.01 2.71 3.77
N SER A 119 -3.05 3.09 4.52
CA SER A 119 -3.67 2.24 5.54
C SER A 119 -5.19 2.36 5.49
N TRP A 120 -5.89 1.32 5.91
CA TRP A 120 -7.35 1.30 6.03
C TRP A 120 -7.79 1.47 7.49
N ASP A 121 -8.61 2.49 7.80
CA ASP A 121 -9.12 2.77 9.16
C ASP A 121 -10.49 2.10 9.45
N GLY A 122 -11.00 1.29 8.52
CA GLY A 122 -12.35 0.67 8.59
C GLY A 122 -13.40 1.44 7.79
N ARG A 123 -13.12 2.69 7.38
CA ARG A 123 -14.04 3.55 6.63
C ARG A 123 -13.36 4.38 5.54
N ALA A 124 -12.12 4.74 5.77
CA ALA A 124 -11.35 5.59 4.87
C ALA A 124 -9.96 5.02 4.62
N ILE A 125 -9.36 5.40 3.51
CA ILE A 125 -7.95 5.18 3.24
C ILE A 125 -7.19 6.39 3.79
N ILE A 126 -6.26 6.16 4.71
CA ILE A 126 -5.27 7.15 5.14
C ILE A 126 -4.04 6.97 4.28
N ALA A 127 -3.51 8.03 3.72
CA ALA A 127 -2.47 7.96 2.69
C ALA A 127 -1.37 8.97 2.91
N VAL A 128 -0.14 8.56 2.69
CA VAL A 128 1.01 9.45 2.53
C VAL A 128 1.11 9.84 1.06
N GLN A 129 0.85 11.10 0.75
CA GLN A 129 0.92 11.64 -0.61
C GLN A 129 2.16 12.52 -0.73
N ASN A 130 3.29 11.90 -1.09
CA ASN A 130 4.59 12.55 -1.23
C ASN A 130 4.93 12.95 -2.67
N GLY A 131 4.17 12.46 -3.67
CA GLY A 131 4.33 12.84 -5.08
C GLY A 131 3.73 14.20 -5.43
N VAL A 132 3.39 15.02 -4.44
CA VAL A 132 2.89 16.39 -4.59
C VAL A 132 3.66 17.34 -3.70
N ALA A 133 3.67 18.62 -4.05
CA ALA A 133 4.31 19.67 -3.25
C ALA A 133 3.27 20.63 -2.68
N PRO A 134 3.15 20.81 -1.35
CA PRO A 134 3.88 20.07 -0.32
C PRO A 134 3.37 18.64 -0.15
N ALA A 135 4.24 17.74 0.31
CA ALA A 135 3.85 16.40 0.76
C ALA A 135 2.82 16.51 1.89
N ARG A 136 1.91 15.53 1.97
CA ARG A 136 0.79 15.60 2.91
C ARG A 136 0.26 14.23 3.28
N ILE A 137 -0.45 14.20 4.40
CA ILE A 137 -1.30 13.06 4.79
C ILE A 137 -2.71 13.34 4.32
N MET A 138 -3.31 12.38 3.63
CA MET A 138 -4.66 12.44 3.10
C MET A 138 -5.55 11.43 3.80
N ARG A 139 -6.83 11.76 3.94
CA ARG A 139 -7.88 10.85 4.36
C ARG A 139 -8.96 10.82 3.29
N TYR A 140 -9.12 9.68 2.62
CA TYR A 140 -10.09 9.47 1.54
C TYR A 140 -11.24 8.60 2.05
N VAL A 141 -12.39 9.21 2.29
CA VAL A 141 -13.62 8.49 2.65
C VAL A 141 -14.22 7.87 1.40
N LEU A 142 -14.50 6.57 1.44
CA LEU A 142 -15.06 5.85 0.31
C LEU A 142 -16.59 5.71 0.44
N ASP A 143 -17.26 5.56 -0.70
CA ASP A 143 -18.64 5.10 -0.73
C ASP A 143 -18.76 3.62 -0.30
N ALA A 144 -19.97 3.13 -0.10
CA ALA A 144 -20.23 1.74 0.31
C ALA A 144 -19.72 0.70 -0.69
N SER A 145 -19.53 1.06 -1.95
CA SER A 145 -18.97 0.18 -2.97
C SER A 145 -17.43 0.14 -2.96
N GLY A 146 -16.79 1.10 -2.30
CA GLY A 146 -15.34 1.30 -2.31
C GLY A 146 -14.79 1.73 -3.68
N ARG A 147 -15.65 2.28 -4.55
CA ARG A 147 -15.27 2.67 -5.93
C ARG A 147 -15.17 4.17 -6.14
N ASN A 148 -15.70 4.97 -5.21
CA ASN A 148 -15.68 6.42 -5.31
C ASN A 148 -15.21 7.02 -4.00
N ILE A 149 -14.35 8.04 -4.09
CA ILE A 149 -14.01 8.90 -2.98
C ILE A 149 -15.13 9.91 -2.82
N THR A 150 -15.81 9.91 -1.67
CA THR A 150 -16.91 10.84 -1.37
C THR A 150 -16.42 12.10 -0.65
N SER A 151 -15.30 12.00 0.06
CA SER A 151 -14.64 13.11 0.74
C SER A 151 -13.14 12.89 0.78
N ALA A 152 -12.39 13.97 0.58
CA ALA A 152 -10.94 14.00 0.70
C ALA A 152 -10.55 15.10 1.69
N GLU A 153 -9.89 14.71 2.77
CA GLU A 153 -9.43 15.57 3.85
C GLU A 153 -7.91 15.61 3.90
N VAL A 154 -7.32 16.68 4.41
CA VAL A 154 -5.87 16.85 4.60
C VAL A 154 -5.59 16.98 6.09
N PRO A 155 -5.45 15.87 6.82
CA PRO A 155 -5.15 15.90 8.26
C PRO A 155 -3.82 16.56 8.60
N ASP A 156 -2.80 16.40 7.75
CA ASP A 156 -1.48 16.99 7.96
C ASP A 156 -0.84 17.41 6.63
N ARG A 157 -0.18 18.59 6.67
CA ARG A 157 0.64 19.11 5.57
C ARG A 157 1.62 20.16 6.10
N ASN A 158 2.71 20.39 5.38
CA ASN A 158 3.73 21.36 5.77
C ASN A 158 4.26 21.16 7.20
N SER A 159 4.28 19.91 7.67
CA SER A 159 4.85 19.61 8.97
C SER A 159 6.34 19.93 8.97
N THR A 160 6.80 20.64 9.99
CA THR A 160 8.22 21.00 10.16
C THR A 160 9.10 19.80 10.48
N VAL A 161 8.50 18.67 10.81
CA VAL A 161 9.20 17.41 11.16
C VAL A 161 9.04 16.33 10.12
N ALA A 162 8.20 16.55 9.11
CA ALA A 162 7.95 15.60 8.03
C ALA A 162 8.45 16.17 6.68
N ASP A 163 9.73 15.97 6.44
CA ASP A 163 10.41 16.45 5.22
C ASP A 163 10.20 15.48 4.05
N GLU A 164 10.38 14.18 4.29
CA GLU A 164 10.25 13.14 3.28
C GLU A 164 9.36 11.99 3.81
N PRO A 165 8.03 12.22 3.95
CA PRO A 165 7.13 11.20 4.47
C PRO A 165 6.95 10.06 3.44
N THR A 166 6.82 8.83 3.94
CA THR A 166 6.65 7.65 3.10
C THR A 166 5.55 6.73 3.63
N ILE A 167 5.84 5.52 4.07
CA ILE A 167 4.86 4.53 4.52
C ILE A 167 4.32 4.83 5.93
N GLY A 168 3.16 4.30 6.25
CA GLY A 168 2.57 4.39 7.57
C GLY A 168 1.55 3.29 7.85
N THR A 169 1.13 3.21 9.11
CA THR A 169 0.16 2.21 9.56
C THR A 169 -0.78 2.78 10.61
N MET A 170 -1.95 2.15 10.76
CA MET A 170 -2.84 2.43 11.89
C MET A 170 -2.35 1.71 13.14
N ALA A 171 -2.17 2.45 14.23
CA ALA A 171 -1.83 1.92 15.54
C ALA A 171 -2.61 2.68 16.60
N ASP A 172 -3.31 1.98 17.50
CA ASP A 172 -4.07 2.54 18.62
C ASP A 172 -5.02 3.70 18.23
N GLY A 173 -5.66 3.59 17.06
CA GLY A 173 -6.58 4.60 16.55
C GLY A 173 -5.92 5.84 15.92
N ALA A 174 -4.59 5.88 15.86
CA ALA A 174 -3.82 6.92 15.20
C ALA A 174 -3.11 6.38 13.94
N PHE A 175 -2.86 7.26 12.98
CA PHE A 175 -1.98 6.95 11.86
C PHE A 175 -0.54 7.32 12.21
N VAL A 176 0.33 6.33 12.24
CA VAL A 176 1.76 6.49 12.51
C VAL A 176 2.51 6.30 11.19
N TYR A 177 3.35 7.25 10.81
CA TYR A 177 4.06 7.21 9.55
C TYR A 177 5.54 7.58 9.67
N VAL A 178 6.34 7.14 8.75
CA VAL A 178 7.73 7.56 8.62
C VAL A 178 7.72 9.00 8.09
N ALA A 179 8.10 9.95 8.95
CA ALA A 179 8.05 11.38 8.65
C ALA A 179 9.21 11.84 7.75
N ASN A 180 10.33 11.13 7.80
CA ASN A 180 11.53 11.47 7.06
C ASN A 180 12.32 10.20 6.72
N SER A 181 12.20 9.72 5.50
CA SER A 181 12.84 8.50 5.01
C SER A 181 14.34 8.69 4.74
N GLN A 182 14.78 9.90 4.45
CA GLN A 182 16.18 10.26 4.17
C GLN A 182 16.79 9.44 3.00
N TRP A 183 16.00 9.19 1.96
CA TRP A 183 16.45 8.41 0.80
C TRP A 183 17.76 8.92 0.19
N GLU A 184 17.94 10.25 0.14
CA GLU A 184 19.18 10.88 -0.38
C GLU A 184 20.45 10.49 0.38
N LYS A 185 20.32 9.93 1.61
CA LYS A 185 21.47 9.48 2.41
C LYS A 185 21.83 8.02 2.18
N TYR A 186 21.02 7.31 1.41
CA TYR A 186 21.23 5.89 1.08
C TYR A 186 21.82 5.71 -0.33
N ASP A 187 22.65 6.61 -0.77
CA ASP A 187 23.46 6.40 -1.96
C ASP A 187 24.39 5.21 -1.71
N GLY A 188 24.03 4.04 -2.31
CA GLY A 188 24.75 2.81 -2.20
C GLY A 188 26.09 2.81 -2.96
#